data_47cf1b24e2c4669d7f5a0c5f68adac84
#
_entry.id   47cf1b24e2c4669d7f5a0c5f68adac84
#
_cell.length_a   1.000
_cell.length_b   1.000
_cell.length_c   1.000
_cell.angle_alpha   90.00
_cell.angle_beta   90.00
_cell.angle_gamma   90.00
#
_symmetry.space_group_name_H-M   'P 1'
#
loop_
_entity.id
_entity.type
_entity.pdbx_description
1 polymer ?
#
loop_
_entity_poly.entity_id
_entity_poly.type
_entity_poly.pdbx_seq_one_letter_code
_entity_poly.pdbx_strand_id
1 'polypeptide(L)'
;MGEYIEIRSTHVLLAIAGIALLVAGYALISSLSTLSLQQKSDKEAATMPPKISRMDLSPFDRALARQIMDKNGDGKCDACGMPVDMCIDSGQLQCNMDPSSTIGLLGSQHIHADWKIYINGKALDDKFFDSISMDMSNTNNGISSSFIHVDKGAPSPEKTGDLIHMHATGVPLWIFFKSVGMDFSKDCVTLPDGQKFCSDNKNVLKFYVNGKPNNEWENYVFSDLDKVLISYGDETDLTIQLNSITDFAKNH
;
A
#
# COMPACT_ATOMS: atom_id res chain seq x y z
N MET A 1 0.72 -81.84 9.21
CA MET A 1 -0.60 -81.75 8.55
C MET A 1 -0.95 -80.28 8.52
N GLY A 2 -0.91 -79.67 7.34
CA GLY A 2 -1.30 -78.31 7.20
C GLY A 2 -2.80 -78.25 6.86
N GLU A 3 -3.56 -77.54 7.67
CA GLU A 3 -4.96 -77.25 7.37
C GLU A 3 -5.04 -76.20 6.26
N TYR A 4 -5.63 -76.59 5.15
CA TYR A 4 -5.93 -75.68 4.06
C TYR A 4 -7.32 -75.06 4.33
N ILE A 5 -7.37 -73.73 4.51
CA ILE A 5 -8.63 -72.99 4.61
C ILE A 5 -9.20 -72.84 3.20
N GLU A 6 -10.26 -73.51 2.87
CA GLU A 6 -11.03 -73.36 1.65
C GLU A 6 -11.79 -72.02 1.68
N ILE A 7 -11.22 -70.97 1.06
CA ILE A 7 -11.91 -69.68 0.93
C ILE A 7 -12.89 -69.78 -0.24
N ARG A 8 -14.17 -69.80 0.07
CA ARG A 8 -15.23 -69.79 -0.95
C ARG A 8 -15.16 -68.50 -1.74
N SER A 9 -15.20 -68.58 -3.07
CA SER A 9 -15.13 -67.44 -4.02
C SER A 9 -16.11 -66.29 -3.66
N THR A 10 -17.24 -66.62 -3.09
CA THR A 10 -18.23 -65.64 -2.56
C THR A 10 -17.69 -64.73 -1.47
N HIS A 11 -16.82 -65.21 -0.58
CA HIS A 11 -16.23 -64.38 0.49
C HIS A 11 -15.20 -63.41 -0.07
N VAL A 12 -14.46 -63.82 -1.11
CA VAL A 12 -13.51 -62.92 -1.82
C VAL A 12 -14.24 -61.83 -2.55
N LEU A 13 -15.34 -62.13 -3.24
CA LEU A 13 -16.16 -61.13 -3.93
C LEU A 13 -16.82 -60.14 -2.97
N LEU A 14 -17.30 -60.59 -1.82
CA LEU A 14 -17.86 -59.72 -0.79
C LEU A 14 -16.80 -58.79 -0.18
N ALA A 15 -15.56 -59.26 0.03
CA ALA A 15 -14.47 -58.43 0.52
C ALA A 15 -14.06 -57.36 -0.49
N ILE A 16 -13.98 -57.70 -1.77
CA ILE A 16 -13.67 -56.75 -2.84
C ILE A 16 -14.78 -55.69 -2.97
N ALA A 17 -16.05 -56.10 -2.90
CA ALA A 17 -17.18 -55.17 -2.94
C ALA A 17 -17.17 -54.21 -1.73
N GLY A 18 -16.85 -54.73 -0.53
CA GLY A 18 -16.70 -53.90 0.67
C GLY A 18 -15.59 -52.84 0.57
N ILE A 19 -14.42 -53.23 0.04
CA ILE A 19 -13.31 -52.31 -0.18
C ILE A 19 -13.67 -51.25 -1.22
N ALA A 20 -14.33 -51.62 -2.32
CA ALA A 20 -14.76 -50.69 -3.36
C ALA A 20 -15.75 -49.66 -2.82
N LEU A 21 -16.68 -50.05 -1.94
CA LEU A 21 -17.63 -49.12 -1.29
C LEU A 21 -16.92 -48.14 -0.33
N LEU A 22 -15.91 -48.64 0.42
CA LEU A 22 -15.13 -47.77 1.31
C LEU A 22 -14.32 -46.75 0.53
N VAL A 23 -13.69 -47.13 -0.56
CA VAL A 23 -12.94 -46.21 -1.44
C VAL A 23 -13.85 -45.17 -2.09
N ALA A 24 -15.03 -45.60 -2.57
CA ALA A 24 -16.02 -44.68 -3.14
C ALA A 24 -16.59 -43.71 -2.09
N GLY A 25 -16.84 -44.19 -0.87
CA GLY A 25 -17.26 -43.35 0.24
C GLY A 25 -16.22 -42.29 0.65
N TYR A 26 -14.96 -42.71 0.73
CA TYR A 26 -13.86 -41.80 1.00
C TYR A 26 -13.68 -40.74 -0.10
N ALA A 27 -13.75 -41.10 -1.36
CA ALA A 27 -13.69 -40.19 -2.49
C ALA A 27 -14.84 -39.17 -2.49
N LEU A 28 -16.05 -39.57 -2.12
CA LEU A 28 -17.20 -38.68 -1.98
C LEU A 28 -17.01 -37.68 -0.83
N ILE A 29 -16.54 -38.14 0.33
CA ILE A 29 -16.29 -37.27 1.49
C ILE A 29 -15.17 -36.25 1.17
N SER A 30 -14.09 -36.68 0.52
CA SER A 30 -13.00 -35.79 0.14
C SER A 30 -13.42 -34.75 -0.91
N SER A 31 -14.27 -35.10 -1.87
CA SER A 31 -14.79 -34.16 -2.86
C SER A 31 -15.78 -33.15 -2.25
N LEU A 32 -16.60 -33.57 -1.27
CA LEU A 32 -17.49 -32.65 -0.55
C LEU A 32 -16.73 -31.68 0.34
N SER A 33 -15.64 -32.11 0.98
CA SER A 33 -14.79 -31.21 1.78
C SER A 33 -14.04 -30.20 0.93
N THR A 34 -13.54 -30.58 -0.27
CA THR A 34 -12.92 -29.62 -1.20
C THR A 34 -13.93 -28.60 -1.75
N LEU A 35 -15.16 -29.04 -2.09
CA LEU A 35 -16.25 -28.15 -2.51
C LEU A 35 -16.63 -27.15 -1.41
N SER A 36 -16.69 -27.58 -0.15
CA SER A 36 -17.01 -26.67 0.98
C SER A 36 -15.91 -25.66 1.27
N LEU A 37 -14.63 -26.02 1.08
CA LEU A 37 -13.49 -25.12 1.20
C LEU A 37 -13.47 -24.11 0.06
N GLN A 38 -13.76 -24.55 -1.18
CA GLN A 38 -13.87 -23.67 -2.33
C GLN A 38 -15.00 -22.65 -2.15
N GLN A 39 -16.17 -23.10 -1.71
CA GLN A 39 -17.33 -22.23 -1.50
C GLN A 39 -17.11 -21.23 -0.34
N LYS A 40 -16.30 -21.58 0.66
CA LYS A 40 -15.88 -20.66 1.72
C LYS A 40 -14.90 -19.62 1.20
N SER A 41 -13.92 -20.06 0.38
CA SER A 41 -12.96 -19.16 -0.29
C SER A 41 -13.66 -18.17 -1.23
N ASP A 42 -14.64 -18.63 -2.01
CA ASP A 42 -15.39 -17.79 -2.95
C ASP A 42 -16.31 -16.78 -2.22
N LYS A 43 -16.87 -17.15 -1.06
CA LYS A 43 -17.63 -16.23 -0.21
C LYS A 43 -16.73 -15.20 0.48
N GLU A 44 -15.56 -15.60 0.91
CA GLU A 44 -14.58 -14.69 1.53
C GLU A 44 -13.99 -13.71 0.51
N ALA A 45 -13.78 -14.16 -0.73
CA ALA A 45 -13.39 -13.31 -1.86
C ALA A 45 -14.52 -12.33 -2.29
N ALA A 46 -15.78 -12.74 -2.18
CA ALA A 46 -16.94 -11.90 -2.51
C ALA A 46 -17.27 -10.85 -1.44
N THR A 47 -16.73 -10.98 -0.23
CA THR A 47 -16.90 -10.02 0.89
C THR A 47 -15.71 -9.07 1.03
N MET A 48 -14.62 -9.27 0.27
CA MET A 48 -13.56 -8.27 0.19
C MET A 48 -14.08 -7.06 -0.59
N PRO A 49 -13.90 -5.82 -0.07
CA PRO A 49 -14.13 -4.64 -0.88
C PRO A 49 -13.33 -4.78 -2.18
N PRO A 50 -13.84 -4.29 -3.32
CA PRO A 50 -13.13 -4.39 -4.58
C PRO A 50 -11.71 -3.88 -4.36
N LYS A 51 -10.71 -4.71 -4.68
CA LYS A 51 -9.30 -4.33 -4.60
C LYS A 51 -9.16 -3.10 -5.50
N ILE A 52 -9.00 -1.91 -4.89
CA ILE A 52 -8.81 -0.68 -5.63
C ILE A 52 -7.63 -0.94 -6.56
N SER A 53 -7.89 -0.95 -7.85
CA SER A 53 -6.86 -1.13 -8.87
C SER A 53 -5.87 0.01 -8.68
N ARG A 54 -4.64 -0.30 -8.26
CA ARG A 54 -3.60 0.72 -8.17
C ARG A 54 -3.36 1.26 -9.57
N MET A 55 -3.27 2.59 -9.69
CA MET A 55 -2.93 3.23 -10.95
C MET A 55 -1.66 2.63 -11.55
N ASP A 56 -1.69 2.39 -12.85
CA ASP A 56 -0.50 2.03 -13.59
C ASP A 56 0.33 3.31 -13.83
N LEU A 57 1.47 3.37 -13.17
CA LEU A 57 2.46 4.44 -13.34
C LEU A 57 3.51 4.07 -14.40
N SER A 58 3.16 3.23 -15.36
CA SER A 58 4.04 2.81 -16.46
C SER A 58 4.56 4.01 -17.27
N PRO A 59 5.74 3.89 -17.89
CA PRO A 59 6.26 4.91 -18.79
C PRO A 59 5.28 5.21 -19.93
N PHE A 60 5.20 6.47 -20.32
CA PHE A 60 4.37 6.95 -21.42
C PHE A 60 5.19 7.82 -22.38
N ASP A 61 4.62 8.13 -23.54
CA ASP A 61 5.28 8.98 -24.53
C ASP A 61 5.35 10.43 -24.03
N ARG A 62 6.54 10.84 -23.61
CA ARG A 62 6.82 12.18 -23.05
C ARG A 62 6.63 13.29 -24.09
N ALA A 63 6.94 13.03 -25.36
CA ALA A 63 6.80 14.02 -26.43
C ALA A 63 5.31 14.29 -26.73
N LEU A 64 4.50 13.22 -26.77
CA LEU A 64 3.06 13.32 -26.91
C LEU A 64 2.43 14.00 -25.69
N ALA A 65 2.88 13.64 -24.48
CA ALA A 65 2.40 14.26 -23.25
C ALA A 65 2.65 15.77 -23.25
N ARG A 66 3.86 16.23 -23.67
CA ARG A 66 4.18 17.66 -23.80
C ARG A 66 3.22 18.35 -24.76
N GLN A 67 2.98 17.79 -25.94
CA GLN A 67 2.06 18.37 -26.93
C GLN A 67 0.62 18.51 -26.41
N ILE A 68 0.19 17.59 -25.57
CA ILE A 68 -1.16 17.61 -24.97
C ILE A 68 -1.24 18.65 -23.85
N MET A 69 -0.19 18.78 -23.03
CA MET A 69 -0.20 19.57 -21.80
C MET A 69 0.28 21.01 -21.98
N ASP A 70 1.01 21.30 -23.05
CA ASP A 70 1.57 22.63 -23.40
C ASP A 70 1.30 22.91 -24.86
N LYS A 71 0.05 23.24 -25.18
CA LYS A 71 -0.41 23.47 -26.55
C LYS A 71 0.09 24.78 -27.13
N ASN A 72 0.34 25.78 -26.27
CA ASN A 72 0.80 27.11 -26.65
C ASN A 72 2.34 27.19 -26.74
N GLY A 73 3.10 26.18 -26.26
CA GLY A 73 4.54 26.09 -26.35
C GLY A 73 5.30 27.03 -25.41
N ASP A 74 4.66 27.49 -24.32
CA ASP A 74 5.29 28.42 -23.36
C ASP A 74 6.11 27.72 -22.26
N GLY A 75 6.17 26.38 -22.28
CA GLY A 75 6.87 25.55 -21.29
C GLY A 75 6.09 25.31 -20.02
N LYS A 76 4.83 25.70 -19.97
CA LYS A 76 3.94 25.49 -18.84
C LYS A 76 2.78 24.56 -19.19
N CYS A 77 2.28 23.84 -18.19
CA CYS A 77 1.09 23.05 -18.35
C CYS A 77 -0.14 23.96 -18.45
N ASP A 78 -0.91 23.88 -19.55
CA ASP A 78 -2.11 24.67 -19.79
C ASP A 78 -3.19 24.51 -18.70
N ALA A 79 -3.19 23.37 -18.00
CA ALA A 79 -4.18 23.06 -16.98
C ALA A 79 -3.83 23.62 -15.60
N CYS A 80 -2.56 23.57 -15.18
CA CYS A 80 -2.16 23.91 -13.82
C CYS A 80 -1.14 25.05 -13.70
N GLY A 81 -0.57 25.53 -14.84
CA GLY A 81 0.41 26.60 -14.87
C GLY A 81 1.82 26.23 -14.39
N MET A 82 2.04 25.01 -13.94
CA MET A 82 3.36 24.50 -13.54
C MET A 82 4.26 24.25 -14.76
N PRO A 83 5.60 24.19 -14.59
CA PRO A 83 6.49 23.76 -15.66
C PRO A 83 6.01 22.44 -16.25
N VAL A 84 5.84 22.35 -17.58
CA VAL A 84 5.25 21.19 -18.25
C VAL A 84 6.03 19.90 -17.98
N ASP A 85 7.35 19.99 -17.87
CA ASP A 85 8.18 18.82 -17.55
C ASP A 85 7.87 18.26 -16.16
N MET A 86 7.62 19.12 -15.17
CA MET A 86 7.22 18.70 -13.84
C MET A 86 5.89 17.95 -13.88
N CYS A 87 4.90 18.44 -14.64
CA CYS A 87 3.63 17.73 -14.80
C CYS A 87 3.80 16.38 -15.50
N ILE A 88 4.65 16.30 -16.53
CA ILE A 88 4.96 15.06 -17.25
C ILE A 88 5.64 14.06 -16.30
N ASP A 89 6.65 14.52 -15.56
CA ASP A 89 7.40 13.68 -14.63
C ASP A 89 6.57 13.24 -13.43
N SER A 90 5.55 14.01 -13.05
CA SER A 90 4.60 13.64 -11.99
C SER A 90 3.60 12.55 -12.41
N GLY A 91 3.51 12.21 -13.68
CA GLY A 91 2.51 11.27 -14.19
C GLY A 91 1.09 11.84 -14.27
N GLN A 92 0.94 13.19 -14.28
CA GLN A 92 -0.37 13.85 -14.32
C GLN A 92 -1.25 13.36 -15.47
N LEU A 93 -0.66 13.14 -16.66
CA LEU A 93 -1.41 12.64 -17.80
C LEU A 93 -2.00 11.25 -17.55
N GLN A 94 -1.22 10.36 -16.94
CA GLN A 94 -1.68 9.00 -16.60
C GLN A 94 -2.80 9.06 -15.55
N CYS A 95 -2.66 9.89 -14.51
CA CYS A 95 -3.69 10.07 -13.51
C CYS A 95 -5.02 10.55 -14.10
N ASN A 96 -4.98 11.48 -15.05
CA ASN A 96 -6.17 12.01 -15.69
C ASN A 96 -6.81 11.04 -16.70
N MET A 97 -6.06 10.08 -17.22
CA MET A 97 -6.55 9.06 -18.17
C MET A 97 -7.08 7.80 -17.46
N ASP A 98 -6.75 7.59 -16.20
CA ASP A 98 -7.27 6.48 -15.41
C ASP A 98 -8.62 6.87 -14.78
N PRO A 99 -9.75 6.26 -15.23
CA PRO A 99 -11.07 6.60 -14.69
C PRO A 99 -11.25 6.21 -13.20
N SER A 100 -10.35 5.38 -12.66
CA SER A 100 -10.34 5.02 -11.23
C SER A 100 -9.52 5.98 -10.38
N SER A 101 -8.79 6.93 -11.01
CA SER A 101 -7.96 7.89 -10.30
C SER A 101 -8.81 8.89 -9.51
N THR A 102 -8.46 9.08 -8.24
CA THR A 102 -9.01 10.14 -7.38
C THR A 102 -8.14 11.40 -7.38
N ILE A 103 -7.00 11.38 -8.09
CA ILE A 103 -6.01 12.45 -8.05
C ILE A 103 -6.44 13.59 -8.96
N GLY A 104 -6.49 14.78 -8.39
CA GLY A 104 -6.74 16.03 -9.11
C GLY A 104 -5.52 16.54 -9.89
N LEU A 105 -5.64 17.74 -10.44
CA LEU A 105 -4.54 18.37 -11.15
C LEU A 105 -3.41 18.75 -10.19
N LEU A 106 -2.16 18.62 -10.66
CA LEU A 106 -1.00 19.11 -9.91
C LEU A 106 -1.18 20.62 -9.65
N GLY A 107 -0.95 21.05 -8.41
CA GLY A 107 -1.21 22.42 -7.97
C GLY A 107 -2.67 22.68 -7.57
N SER A 108 -3.57 21.68 -7.62
CA SER A 108 -4.98 21.86 -7.18
C SER A 108 -5.14 22.05 -5.67
N GLN A 109 -4.13 21.67 -4.88
CA GLN A 109 -4.01 22.00 -3.45
C GLN A 109 -2.55 22.04 -3.02
N HIS A 110 -2.28 22.63 -1.84
CA HIS A 110 -1.00 22.56 -1.16
C HIS A 110 -1.29 22.45 0.34
N ILE A 111 -1.09 21.26 0.88
CA ILE A 111 -1.38 20.93 2.27
C ILE A 111 -0.25 20.10 2.89
N HIS A 112 -0.20 20.09 4.22
CA HIS A 112 0.87 19.47 4.98
C HIS A 112 0.32 18.55 6.06
N ALA A 113 1.07 17.48 6.35
CA ALA A 113 0.81 16.61 7.50
C ALA A 113 2.11 16.30 8.23
N ASP A 114 2.07 16.33 9.56
CA ASP A 114 3.15 15.79 10.39
C ASP A 114 3.06 14.27 10.47
N TRP A 115 4.19 13.57 10.45
CA TRP A 115 4.17 12.12 10.48
C TRP A 115 5.37 11.49 11.20
N LYS A 116 5.18 10.25 11.67
CA LYS A 116 6.25 9.43 12.26
C LYS A 116 6.02 7.96 11.93
N ILE A 117 7.15 7.24 11.80
CA ILE A 117 7.16 5.78 11.72
C ILE A 117 7.95 5.22 12.90
N TYR A 118 7.35 4.22 13.56
CA TYR A 118 7.98 3.47 14.66
C TYR A 118 8.08 1.99 14.27
N ILE A 119 9.25 1.40 14.54
CA ILE A 119 9.50 -0.03 14.38
C ILE A 119 10.01 -0.56 15.74
N ASN A 120 9.24 -1.48 16.33
CA ASN A 120 9.54 -2.06 17.64
C ASN A 120 9.87 -1.00 18.71
N GLY A 121 9.00 -0.01 18.85
CA GLY A 121 9.10 1.07 19.84
C GLY A 121 10.13 2.15 19.54
N LYS A 122 10.86 2.07 18.43
CA LYS A 122 11.86 3.07 18.03
C LYS A 122 11.40 3.84 16.80
N ALA A 123 11.43 5.17 16.88
CA ALA A 123 11.24 6.02 15.71
C ALA A 123 12.34 5.77 14.68
N LEU A 124 12.00 5.82 13.40
CA LEU A 124 13.00 5.91 12.36
C LEU A 124 13.78 7.22 12.50
N ASP A 125 15.08 7.17 12.25
CA ASP A 125 16.00 8.28 12.50
C ASP A 125 16.07 9.29 11.34
N ASP A 126 16.77 10.40 11.58
CA ASP A 126 16.94 11.47 10.59
C ASP A 126 17.63 10.97 9.30
N LYS A 127 18.49 9.94 9.40
CA LYS A 127 19.16 9.36 8.21
C LYS A 127 18.16 8.65 7.28
N PHE A 128 17.17 7.97 7.88
CA PHE A 128 16.09 7.38 7.09
C PHE A 128 15.32 8.48 6.37
N PHE A 129 14.89 9.52 7.09
CA PHE A 129 14.13 10.61 6.49
C PHE A 129 14.92 11.39 5.44
N ASP A 130 16.22 11.62 5.66
CA ASP A 130 17.13 12.18 4.64
C ASP A 130 17.16 11.33 3.36
N SER A 131 17.09 10.01 3.49
CA SER A 131 17.19 9.09 2.35
C SER A 131 15.97 9.08 1.44
N ILE A 132 14.79 9.43 1.98
CA ILE A 132 13.51 9.47 1.27
C ILE A 132 13.07 10.89 0.88
N SER A 133 13.78 11.91 1.35
CA SER A 133 13.43 13.30 1.11
C SER A 133 13.74 13.72 -0.33
N MET A 134 12.84 14.47 -0.92
CA MET A 134 12.98 15.01 -2.27
C MET A 134 14.03 16.11 -2.28
N ASP A 135 15.03 15.96 -3.16
CA ASP A 135 15.95 17.04 -3.48
C ASP A 135 15.35 17.84 -4.64
N MET A 136 14.85 19.03 -4.36
CA MET A 136 14.23 19.91 -5.36
C MET A 136 15.21 20.33 -6.47
N SER A 137 16.53 20.19 -6.27
CA SER A 137 17.54 20.42 -7.30
C SER A 137 17.69 19.22 -8.25
N ASN A 138 17.13 18.06 -7.91
CA ASN A 138 17.24 16.82 -8.66
C ASN A 138 15.86 16.31 -9.09
N THR A 139 15.44 16.62 -10.31
CA THR A 139 14.14 16.25 -10.88
C THR A 139 13.97 14.75 -11.19
N ASN A 140 14.96 13.92 -10.87
CA ASN A 140 14.93 12.48 -11.17
C ASN A 140 14.22 11.59 -10.10
N ASN A 141 13.52 12.19 -9.14
CA ASN A 141 12.89 11.46 -8.02
C ASN A 141 11.62 10.67 -8.38
N GLY A 142 11.28 10.57 -9.64
CA GLY A 142 10.20 9.73 -10.11
C GLY A 142 8.84 10.43 -10.21
N ILE A 143 7.94 9.74 -10.90
CA ILE A 143 6.64 10.24 -11.40
C ILE A 143 5.72 10.79 -10.30
N SER A 144 5.70 10.18 -9.14
CA SER A 144 4.71 10.49 -8.09
C SER A 144 5.19 11.52 -7.05
N SER A 145 6.49 11.84 -7.03
CA SER A 145 7.06 12.75 -6.02
C SER A 145 6.56 14.19 -6.13
N SER A 146 6.14 14.63 -7.31
CA SER A 146 5.57 15.97 -7.48
C SER A 146 4.15 16.10 -6.89
N PHE A 147 3.40 15.02 -6.76
CA PHE A 147 2.08 15.04 -6.12
C PHE A 147 2.16 15.02 -4.60
N ILE A 148 3.12 14.25 -4.07
CA ILE A 148 3.26 14.03 -2.64
C ILE A 148 4.72 13.66 -2.32
N HIS A 149 5.34 14.34 -1.37
CA HIS A 149 6.73 14.14 -1.01
C HIS A 149 7.06 14.67 0.40
N VAL A 150 8.30 14.47 0.82
CA VAL A 150 8.94 15.14 1.96
C VAL A 150 10.17 15.89 1.44
N ASP A 151 10.36 17.12 1.89
CA ASP A 151 11.47 17.97 1.44
C ASP A 151 12.76 17.65 2.17
N LYS A 152 13.87 17.81 1.44
CA LYS A 152 15.20 17.74 2.02
C LYS A 152 15.64 19.13 2.49
N GLY A 153 16.17 19.17 3.71
CA GLY A 153 16.74 20.39 4.24
C GLY A 153 15.71 21.42 4.65
N ALA A 154 14.57 20.97 5.18
CA ALA A 154 13.57 21.84 5.78
C ALA A 154 14.21 22.87 6.72
N PRO A 155 13.75 24.12 6.71
CA PRO A 155 14.31 25.16 7.57
C PRO A 155 14.07 24.83 9.06
N SER A 156 14.98 25.27 9.92
CA SER A 156 14.79 25.17 11.38
C SER A 156 13.49 25.90 11.80
N PRO A 157 12.69 25.34 12.72
CA PRO A 157 12.99 24.22 13.62
C PRO A 157 12.64 22.83 13.06
N GLU A 158 12.12 22.77 11.84
CA GLU A 158 11.69 21.52 11.20
C GLU A 158 12.90 20.64 10.88
N LYS A 159 12.70 19.33 11.04
CA LYS A 159 13.67 18.35 10.62
C LYS A 159 13.31 17.80 9.26
N THR A 160 14.31 17.42 8.49
CA THR A 160 14.13 16.76 7.22
C THR A 160 13.18 15.58 7.36
N GLY A 161 12.12 15.57 6.52
CA GLY A 161 11.16 14.48 6.44
C GLY A 161 10.08 14.45 7.52
N ASP A 162 10.01 15.40 8.43
CA ASP A 162 8.93 15.48 9.45
C ASP A 162 7.58 15.86 8.84
N LEU A 163 7.57 16.51 7.67
CA LEU A 163 6.37 16.94 6.94
C LEU A 163 6.19 16.18 5.63
N ILE A 164 4.98 15.75 5.39
CA ILE A 164 4.54 15.32 4.05
C ILE A 164 3.82 16.49 3.40
N HIS A 165 4.22 16.81 2.17
CA HIS A 165 3.61 17.82 1.30
C HIS A 165 2.71 17.14 0.28
N MET A 166 1.52 17.67 0.03
CA MET A 166 0.61 17.18 -1.01
C MET A 166 0.20 18.35 -1.91
N HIS A 167 0.46 18.21 -3.21
CA HIS A 167 0.27 19.28 -4.21
C HIS A 167 -0.91 19.02 -5.15
N ALA A 168 -1.68 17.96 -4.94
CA ALA A 168 -2.91 17.70 -5.70
C ALA A 168 -3.98 17.09 -4.79
N THR A 169 -5.25 17.34 -5.10
CA THR A 169 -6.36 16.74 -4.36
C THR A 169 -6.39 15.24 -4.57
N GLY A 170 -6.84 14.49 -3.56
CA GLY A 170 -7.15 13.07 -3.67
C GLY A 170 -5.95 12.14 -3.82
N VAL A 171 -4.73 12.54 -3.44
CA VAL A 171 -3.54 11.69 -3.53
C VAL A 171 -3.48 10.73 -2.35
N PRO A 172 -3.62 9.41 -2.57
CA PRO A 172 -3.54 8.44 -1.48
C PRO A 172 -2.09 8.19 -1.03
N LEU A 173 -1.90 7.82 0.24
CA LEU A 173 -0.58 7.57 0.82
C LEU A 173 0.26 6.52 0.08
N TRP A 174 -0.35 5.54 -0.59
CA TRP A 174 0.43 4.54 -1.33
C TRP A 174 1.27 5.17 -2.46
N ILE A 175 0.83 6.30 -3.04
CA ILE A 175 1.61 7.07 -4.02
C ILE A 175 2.90 7.58 -3.39
N PHE A 176 2.79 8.17 -2.19
CA PHE A 176 3.95 8.62 -1.42
C PHE A 176 4.93 7.47 -1.14
N PHE A 177 4.47 6.40 -0.55
CA PHE A 177 5.33 5.27 -0.22
C PHE A 177 6.02 4.70 -1.45
N LYS A 178 5.28 4.53 -2.55
CA LYS A 178 5.87 4.04 -3.82
C LYS A 178 6.92 5.00 -4.38
N SER A 179 6.72 6.32 -4.28
CA SER A 179 7.67 7.32 -4.78
C SER A 179 9.01 7.30 -4.05
N VAL A 180 9.03 6.91 -2.79
CA VAL A 180 10.21 6.82 -1.94
C VAL A 180 10.78 5.40 -1.83
N GLY A 181 10.34 4.48 -2.69
CA GLY A 181 10.83 3.09 -2.71
C GLY A 181 10.33 2.22 -1.55
N MET A 182 9.23 2.62 -0.92
CA MET A 182 8.58 1.89 0.14
C MET A 182 7.30 1.21 -0.35
N ASP A 183 6.84 0.20 0.41
CA ASP A 183 5.48 -0.31 0.31
C ASP A 183 4.77 -0.17 1.65
N PHE A 184 3.50 0.21 1.61
CA PHE A 184 2.65 0.30 2.79
C PHE A 184 1.28 -0.31 2.48
N SER A 185 0.78 -1.13 3.40
CA SER A 185 -0.55 -1.75 3.34
C SER A 185 -1.03 -2.04 4.75
N LYS A 186 -2.28 -2.47 4.88
CA LYS A 186 -2.83 -2.89 6.18
C LYS A 186 -2.06 -4.02 6.87
N ASP A 187 -1.32 -4.82 6.11
CA ASP A 187 -0.64 -6.02 6.64
C ASP A 187 0.86 -5.78 6.85
N CYS A 188 1.49 -4.92 6.02
CA CYS A 188 2.94 -4.76 6.01
C CYS A 188 3.38 -3.33 5.70
N VAL A 189 4.54 -2.95 6.24
CA VAL A 189 5.36 -1.84 5.74
C VAL A 189 6.72 -2.38 5.30
N THR A 190 7.20 -1.94 4.11
CA THR A 190 8.52 -2.28 3.57
C THR A 190 9.32 -1.00 3.43
N LEU A 191 10.53 -0.97 3.99
CA LEU A 191 11.44 0.17 3.90
C LEU A 191 12.23 0.16 2.57
N PRO A 192 12.88 1.27 2.17
CA PRO A 192 13.60 1.37 0.90
C PRO A 192 14.76 0.36 0.77
N ASP A 193 15.35 -0.08 1.89
CA ASP A 193 16.39 -1.11 1.93
C ASP A 193 15.87 -2.54 1.79
N GLY A 194 14.55 -2.72 1.63
CA GLY A 194 13.88 -4.00 1.49
C GLY A 194 13.50 -4.67 2.81
N GLN A 195 13.81 -4.07 3.96
CA GLN A 195 13.33 -4.61 5.25
C GLN A 195 11.80 -4.54 5.29
N LYS A 196 11.18 -5.67 5.63
CA LYS A 196 9.72 -5.82 5.61
C LYS A 196 9.19 -6.20 7.00
N PHE A 197 8.21 -5.44 7.46
CA PHE A 197 7.56 -5.60 8.77
C PHE A 197 6.08 -5.88 8.54
N CYS A 198 5.68 -7.14 8.77
CA CYS A 198 4.30 -7.60 8.58
C CYS A 198 3.69 -7.99 9.91
N SER A 199 2.39 -7.71 10.08
CA SER A 199 1.64 -8.16 11.24
C SER A 199 1.68 -9.67 11.38
N ASP A 200 1.96 -10.14 12.60
CA ASP A 200 1.96 -11.54 13.00
C ASP A 200 1.24 -11.71 14.35
N ASN A 201 1.38 -12.88 14.99
CA ASN A 201 0.74 -13.15 16.28
C ASN A 201 1.30 -12.32 17.46
N LYS A 202 2.46 -11.70 17.30
CA LYS A 202 3.14 -10.92 18.33
C LYS A 202 3.20 -9.44 18.01
N ASN A 203 3.62 -9.12 16.80
CA ASN A 203 3.85 -7.74 16.36
C ASN A 203 2.74 -7.34 15.38
N VAL A 204 2.17 -6.16 15.58
CA VAL A 204 1.05 -5.67 14.77
C VAL A 204 1.41 -4.33 14.16
N LEU A 205 1.13 -4.19 12.87
CA LEU A 205 1.17 -2.90 12.20
C LEU A 205 -0.07 -2.08 12.58
N LYS A 206 0.12 -0.84 12.93
CA LYS A 206 -0.92 0.07 13.42
C LYS A 206 -0.84 1.37 12.63
N PHE A 207 -1.98 1.90 12.24
CA PHE A 207 -2.09 3.15 11.49
C PHE A 207 -3.06 4.09 12.21
N TYR A 208 -2.59 5.28 12.56
CA TYR A 208 -3.35 6.27 13.31
C TYR A 208 -3.29 7.62 12.62
N VAL A 209 -4.41 8.33 12.66
CA VAL A 209 -4.52 9.72 12.20
C VAL A 209 -5.16 10.53 13.32
N ASN A 210 -4.53 11.63 13.71
CA ASN A 210 -5.02 12.52 14.77
C ASN A 210 -5.33 11.76 16.08
N GLY A 211 -4.47 10.79 16.42
CA GLY A 211 -4.60 9.99 17.63
C GLY A 211 -5.66 8.88 17.58
N LYS A 212 -6.32 8.66 16.44
CA LYS A 212 -7.35 7.62 16.27
C LYS A 212 -6.92 6.57 15.24
N PRO A 213 -7.24 5.26 15.47
CA PRO A 213 -7.02 4.25 14.46
C PRO A 213 -7.72 4.62 13.14
N ASN A 214 -7.01 4.45 12.03
CA ASN A 214 -7.56 4.68 10.69
C ASN A 214 -7.53 3.37 9.88
N ASN A 215 -8.64 3.05 9.22
CA ASN A 215 -8.82 1.80 8.48
C ASN A 215 -8.64 1.95 6.96
N GLU A 216 -8.30 3.15 6.49
CA GLU A 216 -8.08 3.40 5.06
C GLU A 216 -6.66 3.00 4.61
N TRP A 217 -5.72 2.92 5.57
CA TRP A 217 -4.35 2.46 5.38
C TRP A 217 -3.65 3.17 4.21
N GLU A 218 -3.14 2.43 3.25
CA GLU A 218 -2.46 2.93 2.05
C GLU A 218 -3.33 3.83 1.17
N ASN A 219 -4.65 3.73 1.30
CA ASN A 219 -5.60 4.52 0.52
C ASN A 219 -5.99 5.83 1.19
N TYR A 220 -5.49 6.08 2.40
CA TYR A 220 -5.79 7.31 3.12
C TYR A 220 -5.27 8.53 2.35
N VAL A 221 -6.13 9.53 2.18
CA VAL A 221 -5.82 10.87 1.66
C VAL A 221 -5.84 11.82 2.84
N PHE A 222 -4.67 12.33 3.25
CA PHE A 222 -4.61 13.18 4.43
C PHE A 222 -5.22 14.56 4.20
N SER A 223 -5.72 15.15 5.27
CA SER A 223 -6.18 16.53 5.33
C SER A 223 -5.07 17.43 5.86
N ASP A 224 -5.20 18.74 5.60
CA ASP A 224 -4.24 19.70 6.13
C ASP A 224 -4.15 19.62 7.66
N LEU A 225 -2.92 19.68 8.19
CA LEU A 225 -2.56 19.59 9.61
C LEU A 225 -2.80 18.21 10.25
N ASP A 226 -3.04 17.16 9.46
CA ASP A 226 -3.13 15.82 10.03
C ASP A 226 -1.83 15.38 10.69
N LYS A 227 -1.98 14.54 11.71
CA LYS A 227 -0.88 13.87 12.43
C LYS A 227 -0.95 12.37 12.16
N VAL A 228 0.00 11.86 11.40
CA VAL A 228 0.03 10.47 10.94
C VAL A 228 1.05 9.66 11.72
N LEU A 229 0.62 8.55 12.31
CA LEU A 229 1.49 7.56 12.94
C LEU A 229 1.37 6.22 12.25
N ILE A 230 2.51 5.65 11.86
CA ILE A 230 2.66 4.25 11.47
C ILE A 230 3.53 3.59 12.55
N SER A 231 3.03 2.56 13.20
CA SER A 231 3.73 1.85 14.27
C SER A 231 3.65 0.35 14.08
N TYR A 232 4.81 -0.31 14.05
CA TYR A 232 4.93 -1.76 14.01
C TYR A 232 5.63 -2.25 15.29
N GLY A 233 5.01 -3.19 15.98
CA GLY A 233 5.55 -3.81 17.19
C GLY A 233 4.45 -4.38 18.08
N ASP A 234 4.82 -4.80 19.29
CA ASP A 234 3.94 -5.38 20.30
C ASP A 234 3.39 -4.34 21.31
N GLU A 235 3.74 -3.06 21.15
CA GLU A 235 3.25 -1.99 21.99
C GLU A 235 1.73 -1.86 21.90
N THR A 236 1.07 -1.84 23.05
CA THR A 236 -0.38 -1.61 23.18
C THR A 236 -0.70 -0.16 23.52
N ASP A 237 0.22 0.55 24.21
CA ASP A 237 0.11 1.97 24.50
C ASP A 237 1.02 2.78 23.56
N LEU A 238 0.40 3.58 22.72
CA LEU A 238 1.07 4.42 21.73
C LEU A 238 1.18 5.90 22.16
N THR A 239 0.83 6.22 23.41
CA THR A 239 0.78 7.61 23.89
C THR A 239 2.10 8.36 23.66
N ILE A 240 3.24 7.72 23.92
CA ILE A 240 4.56 8.32 23.70
C ILE A 240 4.81 8.57 22.21
N GLN A 241 4.46 7.61 21.36
CA GLN A 241 4.64 7.71 19.90
C GLN A 241 3.75 8.80 19.31
N LEU A 242 2.47 8.83 19.68
CA LEU A 242 1.51 9.84 19.24
C LEU A 242 1.93 11.27 19.67
N ASN A 243 2.39 11.43 20.92
CA ASN A 243 2.85 12.72 21.42
C ASN A 243 4.21 13.17 20.83
N SER A 244 4.94 12.29 20.17
CA SER A 244 6.21 12.62 19.52
C SER A 244 6.04 13.23 18.12
N ILE A 245 4.84 13.14 17.54
CA ILE A 245 4.54 13.74 16.23
C ILE A 245 4.57 15.26 16.39
N THR A 246 5.27 15.90 15.49
CA THR A 246 5.47 17.35 15.51
C THR A 246 4.19 18.14 15.22
N ASP A 247 4.29 19.46 15.31
CA ASP A 247 3.25 20.44 14.93
C ASP A 247 3.79 21.39 13.84
N PHE A 248 4.75 20.95 13.05
CA PHE A 248 5.42 21.82 12.07
C PHE A 248 4.48 22.24 10.94
N ALA A 249 3.56 21.38 10.54
CA ALA A 249 2.55 21.68 9.52
C ALA A 249 1.76 22.97 9.83
N LYS A 250 1.61 23.35 11.09
CA LYS A 250 0.90 24.59 11.47
C LYS A 250 1.64 25.88 11.14
N ASN A 251 2.95 25.80 10.94
CA ASN A 251 3.82 26.96 10.74
C ASN A 251 4.49 26.96 9.36
N HIS A 252 4.14 26.02 8.51
CA HIS A 252 4.66 25.84 7.16
C HIS A 252 3.68 26.34 6.08
#